data_0be22c429ab11c017d1f0b3a6b8ea23c
#
_entry.id   0be22c429ab11c017d1f0b3a6b8ea23c
#
_cell.length_a   1.000
_cell.length_b   1.000
_cell.length_c   1.000
_cell.angle_alpha   90.00
_cell.angle_beta   90.00
_cell.angle_gamma   90.00
#
_symmetry.space_group_name_H-M   'P 1'
#
loop_
_entity.id
_entity.type
_entity.pdbx_description
1 polymer ?
#
loop_
_entity_poly.entity_id
_entity_poly.type
_entity_poly.pdbx_seq_one_letter_code
_entity_poly.pdbx_strand_id
1 'polypeptide(L)'
;MATTWTDEQLQVIETRHKNLLVSAAAGSGKTAVLVERIIRMITDPDQPVDIDRLLVMTFTNAAAAEMRERVETALGSLLDEDSGNKNLERQSTLIHHAKITTIDSFCLNLLREHFHELDLDPGFRVADEGELLLLKADVMKELLEEYYGREDERFLQFVDTYASGRTDGGLEYYILKVWEFSQSNPWPGEWIAACRDELSESSEESSGEKGGKEPAWMKFLIRDVGRQAEEFLDGLYEAAELAAEEDGPQAYAPMLAEDIRAMEILKEAETYREIADGIAGLKFGRLAAVRGKQVDPEKKERAAALRNAAKDGIKKMKALYLPGDVDSVFSDMDACRGPIRMLLELAEEFSARFQEAKEEKNLVDFLGTPRLTQDRIPEKDLVGVVNGLA
;
A
#
# COMPACT_ATOMS: atom_id res chain seq x y z
N MET A 1 -18.34 -37.16 -13.69
CA MET A 1 -17.42 -36.88 -14.82
C MET A 1 -16.12 -36.39 -14.21
N ALA A 2 -14.99 -36.99 -14.57
CA ALA A 2 -13.68 -36.53 -14.10
C ALA A 2 -13.44 -35.09 -14.58
N THR A 3 -13.10 -34.20 -13.68
CA THR A 3 -12.78 -32.81 -14.00
C THR A 3 -11.49 -32.80 -14.82
N THR A 4 -11.52 -32.23 -16.03
CA THR A 4 -10.31 -32.08 -16.86
C THR A 4 -9.64 -30.76 -16.50
N TRP A 5 -8.40 -30.83 -15.99
CA TRP A 5 -7.60 -29.67 -15.63
C TRP A 5 -6.75 -29.20 -16.81
N THR A 6 -6.52 -27.89 -16.96
CA THR A 6 -5.53 -27.36 -17.91
C THR A 6 -4.12 -27.61 -17.38
N ASP A 7 -3.11 -27.46 -18.26
CA ASP A 7 -1.71 -27.66 -17.87
C ASP A 7 -1.28 -26.70 -16.75
N GLU A 8 -1.73 -25.43 -16.82
CA GLU A 8 -1.44 -24.43 -15.77
C GLU A 8 -2.12 -24.79 -14.44
N GLN A 9 -3.38 -25.28 -14.49
CA GLN A 9 -4.09 -25.73 -13.31
C GLN A 9 -3.41 -26.96 -12.70
N LEU A 10 -2.98 -27.92 -13.51
CA LEU A 10 -2.20 -29.08 -13.05
C LEU A 10 -0.88 -28.64 -12.40
N GLN A 11 -0.18 -27.69 -12.99
CA GLN A 11 1.04 -27.15 -12.39
C GLN A 11 0.78 -26.57 -10.98
N VAL A 12 -0.32 -25.81 -10.80
CA VAL A 12 -0.72 -25.31 -9.47
C VAL A 12 -1.03 -26.45 -8.52
N ILE A 13 -1.74 -27.48 -8.97
CA ILE A 13 -2.15 -28.63 -8.15
C ILE A 13 -0.95 -29.45 -7.68
N GLU A 14 0.06 -29.64 -8.54
CA GLU A 14 1.17 -30.59 -8.32
C GLU A 14 2.44 -29.96 -7.74
N THR A 15 2.65 -28.63 -7.90
CA THR A 15 3.86 -27.97 -7.39
C THR A 15 3.94 -28.06 -5.87
N ARG A 16 5.08 -28.53 -5.34
CA ARG A 16 5.39 -28.66 -3.91
C ARG A 16 6.69 -27.93 -3.57
N HIS A 17 6.89 -27.60 -2.31
CA HIS A 17 8.13 -27.03 -1.75
C HIS A 17 8.62 -25.76 -2.44
N LYS A 18 7.68 -24.94 -2.97
CA LYS A 18 7.96 -23.65 -3.63
C LYS A 18 6.87 -22.65 -3.27
N ASN A 19 7.24 -21.38 -3.20
CA ASN A 19 6.27 -20.29 -3.17
C ASN A 19 5.63 -20.17 -4.55
N LEU A 20 4.31 -20.20 -4.61
CA LEU A 20 3.54 -20.18 -5.84
C LEU A 20 2.57 -19.00 -5.82
N LEU A 21 2.76 -18.04 -6.71
CA LEU A 21 1.83 -16.95 -6.96
C LEU A 21 0.94 -17.31 -8.15
N VAL A 22 -0.38 -17.38 -7.92
CA VAL A 22 -1.35 -17.74 -8.95
C VAL A 22 -2.19 -16.51 -9.30
N SER A 23 -2.02 -16.00 -10.50
CA SER A 23 -2.87 -14.94 -11.07
C SER A 23 -3.93 -15.57 -11.97
N ALA A 24 -5.20 -15.32 -11.67
CA ALA A 24 -6.29 -15.93 -12.42
C ALA A 24 -7.56 -15.04 -12.37
N ALA A 25 -8.26 -14.93 -13.52
CA ALA A 25 -9.49 -14.16 -13.64
C ALA A 25 -10.64 -14.73 -12.79
N ALA A 26 -11.70 -13.95 -12.59
CA ALA A 26 -12.93 -14.45 -11.97
C ALA A 26 -13.50 -15.60 -12.81
N GLY A 27 -13.99 -16.66 -12.16
CA GLY A 27 -14.56 -17.83 -12.85
C GLY A 27 -13.54 -18.84 -13.42
N SER A 28 -12.23 -18.62 -13.25
CA SER A 28 -11.18 -19.54 -13.73
C SER A 28 -11.04 -20.86 -12.94
N GLY A 29 -11.91 -21.09 -11.96
CA GLY A 29 -11.87 -22.31 -11.15
C GLY A 29 -10.85 -22.31 -9.99
N LYS A 30 -10.35 -21.13 -9.55
CA LYS A 30 -9.36 -21.02 -8.44
C LYS A 30 -9.68 -21.88 -7.23
N THR A 31 -10.93 -21.82 -6.76
CA THR A 31 -11.37 -22.59 -5.60
C THR A 31 -11.34 -24.10 -5.87
N ALA A 32 -11.76 -24.52 -7.06
CA ALA A 32 -11.72 -25.94 -7.41
C ALA A 32 -10.29 -26.47 -7.51
N VAL A 33 -9.37 -25.69 -8.09
CA VAL A 33 -7.92 -26.00 -8.16
C VAL A 33 -7.32 -26.12 -6.76
N LEU A 34 -7.70 -25.22 -5.83
CA LEU A 34 -7.21 -25.25 -4.46
C LEU A 34 -7.74 -26.47 -3.70
N VAL A 35 -9.03 -26.80 -3.83
CA VAL A 35 -9.61 -28.03 -3.24
C VAL A 35 -8.89 -29.27 -3.77
N GLU A 36 -8.72 -29.38 -5.09
CA GLU A 36 -8.01 -30.50 -5.69
C GLU A 36 -6.55 -30.61 -5.19
N ARG A 37 -5.86 -29.46 -5.07
CA ARG A 37 -4.50 -29.41 -4.51
C ARG A 37 -4.47 -29.96 -3.08
N ILE A 38 -5.41 -29.53 -2.21
CA ILE A 38 -5.53 -30.03 -0.83
C ILE A 38 -5.77 -31.53 -0.85
N ILE A 39 -6.72 -32.00 -1.63
CA ILE A 39 -7.05 -33.44 -1.74
C ILE A 39 -5.82 -34.25 -2.15
N ARG A 40 -5.08 -33.80 -3.18
CA ARG A 40 -3.85 -34.51 -3.60
C ARG A 40 -2.73 -34.47 -2.56
N MET A 41 -2.67 -33.43 -1.73
CA MET A 41 -1.69 -33.37 -0.63
C MET A 41 -2.02 -34.34 0.48
N ILE A 42 -3.28 -34.48 0.86
CA ILE A 42 -3.70 -35.36 1.96
C ILE A 42 -3.82 -36.83 1.54
N THR A 43 -3.94 -37.11 0.24
CA THR A 43 -4.02 -38.46 -0.33
C THR A 43 -2.74 -38.91 -1.02
N ASP A 44 -1.66 -38.13 -0.92
CA ASP A 44 -0.36 -38.45 -1.53
C ASP A 44 0.12 -39.82 -1.00
N PRO A 45 0.45 -40.79 -1.87
CA PRO A 45 0.85 -42.12 -1.43
C PRO A 45 2.23 -42.16 -0.77
N ASP A 46 3.11 -41.24 -1.14
CA ASP A 46 4.51 -41.22 -0.69
C ASP A 46 4.72 -40.28 0.52
N GLN A 47 4.09 -39.11 0.49
CA GLN A 47 4.24 -38.06 1.51
C GLN A 47 2.89 -37.40 1.84
N PRO A 48 1.94 -38.11 2.44
CA PRO A 48 0.66 -37.55 2.81
C PRO A 48 0.83 -36.48 3.91
N VAL A 49 0.16 -35.36 3.74
CA VAL A 49 0.10 -34.27 4.75
C VAL A 49 -1.26 -34.32 5.43
N ASP A 50 -1.30 -34.39 6.75
CA ASP A 50 -2.58 -34.33 7.46
C ASP A 50 -3.26 -32.98 7.27
N ILE A 51 -4.59 -32.98 7.09
CA ILE A 51 -5.33 -31.73 6.78
C ILE A 51 -5.28 -30.73 7.93
N ASP A 52 -5.14 -31.14 9.16
CA ASP A 52 -4.97 -30.27 10.33
C ASP A 52 -3.60 -29.59 10.39
N ARG A 53 -2.65 -30.03 9.54
CA ARG A 53 -1.35 -29.40 9.33
C ARG A 53 -1.34 -28.36 8.19
N LEU A 54 -2.47 -28.23 7.48
CA LEU A 54 -2.64 -27.22 6.44
C LEU A 54 -3.35 -26.01 7.02
N LEU A 55 -2.82 -24.83 6.70
CA LEU A 55 -3.48 -23.57 6.98
C LEU A 55 -4.06 -23.01 5.67
N VAL A 56 -5.38 -22.90 5.61
CA VAL A 56 -6.11 -22.36 4.47
C VAL A 56 -6.80 -21.09 4.90
N MET A 57 -6.36 -19.96 4.34
CA MET A 57 -6.91 -18.64 4.68
C MET A 57 -7.82 -18.09 3.60
N THR A 58 -8.89 -17.44 4.02
CA THR A 58 -9.86 -16.73 3.17
C THR A 58 -10.12 -15.34 3.71
N PHE A 59 -10.75 -14.49 2.91
CA PHE A 59 -11.12 -13.14 3.34
C PHE A 59 -12.44 -13.07 4.13
N THR A 60 -13.32 -14.06 3.97
CA THR A 60 -14.63 -14.06 4.62
C THR A 60 -14.92 -15.41 5.29
N ASN A 61 -15.68 -15.38 6.39
CA ASN A 61 -16.12 -16.58 7.07
C ASN A 61 -16.99 -17.49 6.16
N ALA A 62 -17.79 -16.88 5.29
CA ALA A 62 -18.60 -17.61 4.30
C ALA A 62 -17.70 -18.40 3.32
N ALA A 63 -16.63 -17.78 2.82
CA ALA A 63 -15.69 -18.47 1.93
C ALA A 63 -14.90 -19.57 2.66
N ALA A 64 -14.56 -19.38 3.93
CA ALA A 64 -13.93 -20.42 4.73
C ALA A 64 -14.85 -21.63 4.96
N ALA A 65 -16.12 -21.38 5.27
CA ALA A 65 -17.14 -22.42 5.43
C ALA A 65 -17.38 -23.18 4.12
N GLU A 66 -17.53 -22.44 2.99
CA GLU A 66 -17.66 -23.06 1.66
C GLU A 66 -16.44 -23.92 1.28
N MET A 67 -15.23 -23.44 1.59
CA MET A 67 -14.00 -24.19 1.33
C MET A 67 -13.99 -25.50 2.13
N ARG A 68 -14.35 -25.46 3.41
CA ARG A 68 -14.44 -26.63 4.27
C ARG A 68 -15.45 -27.64 3.72
N GLU A 69 -16.65 -27.21 3.39
CA GLU A 69 -17.72 -28.04 2.82
C GLU A 69 -17.27 -28.73 1.52
N ARG A 70 -16.57 -28.01 0.64
CA ARG A 70 -16.05 -28.56 -0.62
C ARG A 70 -14.99 -29.64 -0.37
N VAL A 71 -14.09 -29.43 0.60
CA VAL A 71 -13.07 -30.42 0.96
C VAL A 71 -13.74 -31.64 1.61
N GLU A 72 -14.70 -31.46 2.51
CA GLU A 72 -15.49 -32.54 3.11
C GLU A 72 -16.24 -33.38 2.06
N THR A 73 -16.87 -32.70 1.11
CA THR A 73 -17.59 -33.37 0.01
C THR A 73 -16.64 -34.21 -0.86
N ALA A 74 -15.47 -33.63 -1.20
CA ALA A 74 -14.47 -34.33 -2.00
C ALA A 74 -13.89 -35.53 -1.27
N LEU A 75 -13.60 -35.42 0.05
CA LEU A 75 -13.18 -36.52 0.88
C LEU A 75 -14.24 -37.63 1.01
N GLY A 76 -15.50 -37.23 1.19
CA GLY A 76 -16.63 -38.16 1.24
C GLY A 76 -16.75 -38.99 -0.03
N SER A 77 -16.64 -38.32 -1.20
CA SER A 77 -16.68 -39.01 -2.50
C SER A 77 -15.57 -40.06 -2.66
N LEU A 78 -14.34 -39.73 -2.22
CA LEU A 78 -13.21 -40.66 -2.27
C LEU A 78 -13.38 -41.82 -1.28
N LEU A 79 -13.97 -41.57 -0.11
CA LEU A 79 -14.25 -42.59 0.87
C LEU A 79 -15.35 -43.54 0.40
N ASP A 80 -16.33 -43.06 -0.34
CA ASP A 80 -17.38 -43.90 -0.96
C ASP A 80 -16.78 -44.83 -2.04
N GLU A 81 -15.76 -44.34 -2.79
CA GLU A 81 -15.05 -45.14 -3.78
C GLU A 81 -14.10 -46.20 -3.17
N ASP A 82 -13.46 -45.88 -2.03
CA ASP A 82 -12.50 -46.69 -1.32
C ASP A 82 -12.80 -46.70 0.20
N SER A 83 -13.88 -47.38 0.57
CA SER A 83 -14.43 -47.42 1.94
C SER A 83 -13.53 -48.12 2.98
N GLY A 84 -12.41 -48.68 2.57
CA GLY A 84 -11.44 -49.33 3.48
C GLY A 84 -10.16 -48.52 3.70
N ASN A 85 -10.08 -47.33 3.14
CA ASN A 85 -8.89 -46.51 3.20
C ASN A 85 -8.76 -45.76 4.52
N LYS A 86 -7.88 -46.28 5.38
CA LYS A 86 -7.65 -45.75 6.73
C LYS A 86 -7.15 -44.30 6.73
N ASN A 87 -6.43 -43.86 5.67
CA ASN A 87 -6.00 -42.47 5.58
C ASN A 87 -7.20 -41.56 5.33
N LEU A 88 -8.09 -41.93 4.40
CA LEU A 88 -9.29 -41.13 4.13
C LEU A 88 -10.22 -41.06 5.35
N GLU A 89 -10.43 -42.16 6.07
CA GLU A 89 -11.18 -42.14 7.33
C GLU A 89 -10.56 -41.20 8.37
N ARG A 90 -9.23 -41.20 8.48
CA ARG A 90 -8.50 -40.34 9.38
C ARG A 90 -8.66 -38.86 8.94
N GLN A 91 -8.47 -38.55 7.67
CA GLN A 91 -8.61 -37.16 7.16
C GLN A 91 -10.05 -36.65 7.34
N SER A 92 -11.06 -37.48 7.13
CA SER A 92 -12.46 -37.17 7.40
C SER A 92 -12.74 -36.83 8.88
N THR A 93 -11.98 -37.39 9.80
CA THR A 93 -12.06 -37.02 11.22
C THR A 93 -11.30 -35.71 11.50
N LEU A 94 -10.11 -35.55 10.92
CA LEU A 94 -9.24 -34.41 11.14
C LEU A 94 -9.76 -33.08 10.53
N ILE A 95 -10.66 -33.13 9.53
CA ILE A 95 -11.20 -31.93 8.87
C ILE A 95 -11.86 -30.97 9.86
N HIS A 96 -12.45 -31.48 10.94
CA HIS A 96 -13.05 -30.63 11.97
C HIS A 96 -12.03 -29.83 12.77
N HIS A 97 -10.77 -30.25 12.78
CA HIS A 97 -9.64 -29.56 13.40
C HIS A 97 -8.79 -28.78 12.39
N ALA A 98 -9.12 -28.88 11.09
CA ALA A 98 -8.39 -28.20 10.03
C ALA A 98 -8.49 -26.68 10.17
N LYS A 99 -7.37 -26.00 10.02
CA LYS A 99 -7.28 -24.53 10.08
C LYS A 99 -7.71 -23.91 8.74
N ILE A 100 -9.01 -24.02 8.40
CA ILE A 100 -9.65 -23.35 7.25
C ILE A 100 -10.44 -22.18 7.81
N THR A 101 -9.91 -20.94 7.67
CA THR A 101 -10.40 -19.81 8.46
C THR A 101 -10.07 -18.46 7.80
N THR A 102 -10.55 -17.36 8.35
CA THR A 102 -10.09 -16.02 7.98
C THR A 102 -8.77 -15.69 8.69
N ILE A 103 -8.04 -14.70 8.16
CA ILE A 103 -6.79 -14.20 8.77
C ILE A 103 -7.06 -13.78 10.22
N ASP A 104 -8.09 -12.96 10.44
CA ASP A 104 -8.44 -12.45 11.78
C ASP A 104 -8.79 -13.58 12.77
N SER A 105 -9.60 -14.55 12.33
CA SER A 105 -9.95 -15.69 13.16
C SER A 105 -8.74 -16.57 13.49
N PHE A 106 -7.80 -16.71 12.54
CA PHE A 106 -6.56 -17.41 12.79
C PHE A 106 -5.71 -16.69 13.83
N CYS A 107 -5.48 -15.38 13.66
CA CYS A 107 -4.74 -14.55 14.62
C CYS A 107 -5.40 -14.58 16.01
N LEU A 108 -6.73 -14.45 16.07
CA LEU A 108 -7.47 -14.51 17.35
C LEU A 108 -7.30 -15.87 18.06
N ASN A 109 -7.33 -16.97 17.31
CA ASN A 109 -7.10 -18.30 17.89
C ASN A 109 -5.66 -18.42 18.41
N LEU A 110 -4.69 -17.89 17.67
CA LEU A 110 -3.29 -17.88 18.08
C LEU A 110 -3.08 -17.06 19.36
N LEU A 111 -3.71 -15.88 19.48
CA LEU A 111 -3.70 -15.09 20.71
C LEU A 111 -4.31 -15.85 21.90
N ARG A 112 -5.38 -16.61 21.67
CA ARG A 112 -6.00 -17.46 22.71
C ARG A 112 -5.16 -18.66 23.12
N GLU A 113 -4.36 -19.21 22.22
CA GLU A 113 -3.42 -20.29 22.53
C GLU A 113 -2.20 -19.77 23.30
N HIS A 114 -1.76 -18.52 23.05
CA HIS A 114 -0.54 -17.92 23.60
C HIS A 114 -0.78 -16.71 24.53
N PHE A 115 -1.99 -16.53 25.06
CA PHE A 115 -2.36 -15.38 25.88
C PHE A 115 -1.40 -15.11 27.04
N HIS A 116 -0.86 -16.17 27.65
CA HIS A 116 0.08 -16.09 28.76
C HIS A 116 1.48 -15.57 28.38
N GLU A 117 1.88 -15.69 27.12
CA GLU A 117 3.13 -15.11 26.58
C GLU A 117 2.95 -13.63 26.22
N LEU A 118 1.71 -13.21 26.07
CA LEU A 118 1.33 -11.88 25.59
C LEU A 118 0.89 -10.94 26.72
N ASP A 119 0.90 -11.41 27.97
CA ASP A 119 0.33 -10.72 29.15
C ASP A 119 -1.14 -10.29 28.95
N LEU A 120 -1.89 -11.08 28.15
CA LEU A 120 -3.31 -10.87 27.95
C LEU A 120 -4.13 -11.59 29.02
N ASP A 121 -5.20 -10.96 29.48
CA ASP A 121 -6.19 -11.64 30.31
C ASP A 121 -6.85 -12.77 29.52
N PRO A 122 -6.97 -14.00 30.04
CA PRO A 122 -7.64 -15.09 29.33
C PRO A 122 -9.10 -14.80 28.97
N GLY A 123 -9.74 -13.85 29.63
CA GLY A 123 -11.10 -13.37 29.33
C GLY A 123 -11.18 -12.23 28.33
N PHE A 124 -10.09 -11.90 27.62
CA PHE A 124 -10.11 -10.85 26.61
C PHE A 124 -11.17 -11.12 25.55
N ARG A 125 -11.75 -10.03 25.02
CA ARG A 125 -12.73 -10.10 23.94
C ARG A 125 -12.40 -9.15 22.81
N VAL A 126 -12.92 -9.47 21.64
CA VAL A 126 -12.86 -8.52 20.50
C VAL A 126 -13.91 -7.44 20.73
N ALA A 127 -13.48 -6.19 20.70
CA ALA A 127 -14.36 -5.04 20.85
C ALA A 127 -15.22 -4.85 19.59
N ASP A 128 -16.44 -4.36 19.75
CA ASP A 128 -17.25 -3.93 18.62
C ASP A 128 -16.84 -2.53 18.12
N GLU A 129 -17.21 -2.20 16.89
CA GLU A 129 -16.82 -0.93 16.25
C GLU A 129 -17.36 0.30 17.01
N GLY A 130 -18.57 0.21 17.57
CA GLY A 130 -19.18 1.31 18.33
C GLY A 130 -18.43 1.58 19.63
N GLU A 131 -18.04 0.51 20.33
CA GLU A 131 -17.24 0.60 21.55
C GLU A 131 -15.85 1.20 21.26
N LEU A 132 -15.20 0.75 20.19
CA LEU A 132 -13.90 1.31 19.79
C LEU A 132 -13.99 2.78 19.39
N LEU A 133 -15.08 3.18 18.73
CA LEU A 133 -15.29 4.58 18.36
C LEU A 133 -15.42 5.48 19.59
N LEU A 134 -16.19 5.04 20.60
CA LEU A 134 -16.34 5.77 21.85
C LEU A 134 -15.00 5.84 22.60
N LEU A 135 -14.29 4.72 22.70
CA LEU A 135 -13.01 4.67 23.38
C LEU A 135 -11.96 5.59 22.72
N LYS A 136 -11.93 5.62 21.38
CA LYS A 136 -11.07 6.55 20.63
C LYS A 136 -11.40 8.01 20.96
N ALA A 137 -12.69 8.35 20.99
CA ALA A 137 -13.13 9.71 21.29
C ALA A 137 -12.76 10.13 22.70
N ASP A 138 -12.93 9.24 23.69
CA ASP A 138 -12.59 9.52 25.08
C ASP A 138 -11.07 9.74 25.24
N VAL A 139 -10.25 8.83 24.70
CA VAL A 139 -8.79 8.93 24.75
C VAL A 139 -8.28 10.19 24.03
N MET A 140 -8.86 10.53 22.87
CA MET A 140 -8.50 11.73 22.11
C MET A 140 -8.80 13.00 22.91
N LYS A 141 -9.97 13.04 23.53
CA LYS A 141 -10.39 14.17 24.35
C LYS A 141 -9.45 14.38 25.53
N GLU A 142 -9.14 13.32 26.28
CA GLU A 142 -8.22 13.37 27.42
C GLU A 142 -6.81 13.81 26.98
N LEU A 143 -6.31 13.29 25.85
CA LEU A 143 -5.03 13.67 25.30
C LEU A 143 -4.97 15.18 25.00
N LEU A 144 -5.95 15.71 24.27
CA LEU A 144 -5.98 17.12 23.90
C LEU A 144 -6.17 18.04 25.14
N GLU A 145 -7.06 17.68 26.09
CA GLU A 145 -7.25 18.44 27.33
C GLU A 145 -5.95 18.56 28.12
N GLU A 146 -5.17 17.48 28.20
CA GLU A 146 -3.88 17.49 28.87
C GLU A 146 -2.85 18.40 28.18
N TYR A 147 -2.77 18.33 26.83
CA TYR A 147 -1.85 19.20 26.07
C TYR A 147 -2.22 20.67 26.17
N TYR A 148 -3.50 21.02 26.17
CA TYR A 148 -3.94 22.38 26.46
C TYR A 148 -3.55 22.84 27.88
N GLY A 149 -3.59 21.94 28.84
CA GLY A 149 -3.21 22.22 30.22
C GLY A 149 -1.70 22.40 30.42
N ARG A 150 -0.86 21.86 29.55
CA ARG A 150 0.62 21.98 29.63
C ARG A 150 1.14 23.33 29.13
N GLU A 151 0.36 24.09 28.38
CA GLU A 151 0.76 25.37 27.74
C GLU A 151 2.05 25.23 26.86
N ASP A 152 2.26 24.06 26.21
CA ASP A 152 3.41 23.81 25.33
C ASP A 152 3.31 24.69 24.06
N GLU A 153 4.29 25.57 23.85
CA GLU A 153 4.33 26.47 22.68
C GLU A 153 4.30 25.70 21.34
N ARG A 154 4.89 24.49 21.26
CA ARG A 154 4.88 23.67 20.04
C ARG A 154 3.47 23.15 19.74
N PHE A 155 2.74 22.75 20.81
CA PHE A 155 1.35 22.36 20.67
C PHE A 155 0.46 23.53 20.25
N LEU A 156 0.66 24.69 20.81
CA LEU A 156 -0.07 25.91 20.41
C LEU A 156 0.20 26.27 18.96
N GLN A 157 1.44 26.16 18.46
CA GLN A 157 1.75 26.34 17.04
C GLN A 157 1.05 25.31 16.15
N PHE A 158 0.97 24.05 16.57
CA PHE A 158 0.20 23.03 15.88
C PHE A 158 -1.28 23.37 15.82
N VAL A 159 -1.87 23.81 16.94
CA VAL A 159 -3.25 24.29 17.01
C VAL A 159 -3.49 25.45 16.04
N ASP A 160 -2.65 26.47 16.07
CA ASP A 160 -2.74 27.65 15.18
C ASP A 160 -2.64 27.26 13.68
N THR A 161 -1.88 26.21 13.37
CA THR A 161 -1.69 25.76 11.98
C THR A 161 -2.87 24.93 11.48
N TYR A 162 -3.41 24.04 12.30
CA TYR A 162 -4.37 23.01 11.88
C TYR A 162 -5.80 23.21 12.38
N ALA A 163 -6.03 24.01 13.44
CA ALA A 163 -7.39 24.28 13.90
C ALA A 163 -8.11 25.22 12.94
N SER A 164 -9.01 24.67 12.14
CA SER A 164 -9.86 25.44 11.26
C SER A 164 -11.15 25.84 11.97
N GLY A 165 -11.20 26.99 12.61
CA GLY A 165 -12.43 27.52 13.17
C GLY A 165 -12.53 27.48 14.71
N ARG A 166 -13.75 27.31 15.24
CA ARG A 166 -14.05 27.41 16.68
C ARG A 166 -14.02 26.08 17.43
N THR A 167 -13.68 24.97 16.78
CA THR A 167 -13.72 23.62 17.35
C THR A 167 -12.44 22.86 17.01
N ASP A 168 -12.03 21.94 17.90
CA ASP A 168 -10.85 21.10 17.77
C ASP A 168 -11.03 19.92 16.78
N GLY A 169 -12.21 19.80 16.17
CA GLY A 169 -12.50 18.70 15.23
C GLY A 169 -11.53 18.57 14.06
N GLY A 170 -10.82 19.66 13.70
CA GLY A 170 -9.73 19.62 12.73
C GLY A 170 -8.49 18.90 13.25
N LEU A 171 -8.12 19.13 14.51
CA LEU A 171 -6.94 18.52 15.16
C LEU A 171 -7.14 17.02 15.32
N GLU A 172 -8.28 16.62 15.91
CA GLU A 172 -8.66 15.21 16.07
C GLU A 172 -8.61 14.46 14.76
N TYR A 173 -9.15 15.06 13.70
CA TYR A 173 -9.14 14.48 12.35
C TYR A 173 -7.72 14.21 11.85
N TYR A 174 -6.79 15.15 11.97
CA TYR A 174 -5.42 14.96 11.49
C TYR A 174 -4.66 13.92 12.33
N ILE A 175 -4.81 13.94 13.66
CA ILE A 175 -4.17 12.96 14.55
C ILE A 175 -4.67 11.54 14.22
N LEU A 176 -5.99 11.35 14.14
CA LEU A 176 -6.58 10.06 13.79
C LEU A 176 -6.17 9.59 12.39
N LYS A 177 -6.12 10.49 11.42
CA LYS A 177 -5.73 10.14 10.06
C LYS A 177 -4.29 9.68 9.96
N VAL A 178 -3.36 10.32 10.65
CA VAL A 178 -1.96 9.88 10.73
C VAL A 178 -1.86 8.55 11.46
N TRP A 179 -2.54 8.42 12.59
CA TRP A 179 -2.60 7.17 13.33
C TRP A 179 -3.19 6.03 12.48
N GLU A 180 -4.33 6.21 11.84
CA GLU A 180 -4.95 5.20 10.96
C GLU A 180 -4.04 4.81 9.80
N PHE A 181 -3.36 5.78 9.19
CA PHE A 181 -2.39 5.48 8.14
C PHE A 181 -1.21 4.66 8.67
N SER A 182 -0.66 5.02 9.84
CA SER A 182 0.42 4.27 10.48
C SER A 182 0.03 2.81 10.72
N GLN A 183 -1.26 2.56 10.99
CA GLN A 183 -1.81 1.23 11.21
C GLN A 183 -1.74 0.31 9.98
N SER A 184 -1.54 0.84 8.78
CA SER A 184 -1.30 0.04 7.57
C SER A 184 0.12 -0.50 7.47
N ASN A 185 1.04 -0.02 8.31
CA ASN A 185 2.42 -0.50 8.37
C ASN A 185 2.54 -1.67 9.36
N PRO A 186 3.41 -2.64 9.10
CA PRO A 186 3.65 -3.75 10.02
C PRO A 186 4.10 -3.27 11.41
N TRP A 187 4.95 -2.24 11.46
CA TRP A 187 5.48 -1.59 12.69
C TRP A 187 5.13 -0.10 12.72
N PRO A 188 3.92 0.28 13.20
CA PRO A 188 3.45 1.66 13.18
C PRO A 188 4.33 2.64 13.95
N GLY A 189 4.83 2.22 15.12
CA GLY A 189 5.71 3.04 15.95
C GLY A 189 7.05 3.34 15.25
N GLU A 190 7.65 2.35 14.61
CA GLU A 190 8.88 2.53 13.83
C GLU A 190 8.66 3.46 12.63
N TRP A 191 7.51 3.32 11.96
CA TRP A 191 7.15 4.20 10.86
C TRP A 191 6.99 5.66 11.32
N ILE A 192 6.30 5.92 12.43
CA ILE A 192 6.15 7.27 13.00
C ILE A 192 7.52 7.82 13.41
N ALA A 193 8.34 7.00 14.07
CA ALA A 193 9.69 7.39 14.48
C ALA A 193 10.57 7.75 13.26
N ALA A 194 10.56 6.93 12.21
CA ALA A 194 11.28 7.22 10.98
C ALA A 194 10.84 8.53 10.32
N CYS A 195 9.53 8.80 10.26
CA CYS A 195 9.01 10.08 9.77
C CYS A 195 9.50 11.28 10.60
N ARG A 196 9.55 11.12 11.93
CA ARG A 196 10.04 12.17 12.84
C ARG A 196 11.54 12.42 12.70
N ASP A 197 12.33 11.36 12.54
CA ASP A 197 13.78 11.45 12.35
C ASP A 197 14.13 12.14 11.04
N GLU A 198 13.43 11.82 9.96
CA GLU A 198 13.58 12.47 8.65
C GLU A 198 13.32 14.00 8.74
N LEU A 199 12.34 14.43 9.55
CA LEU A 199 12.11 15.85 9.81
C LEU A 199 13.23 16.51 10.62
N SER A 200 13.99 15.75 11.40
CA SER A 200 15.07 16.26 12.26
C SER A 200 16.40 16.42 11.52
N GLU A 201 16.77 15.44 10.67
CA GLU A 201 18.06 15.44 9.94
C GLU A 201 18.24 16.65 9.01
N SER A 202 17.13 17.15 8.45
CA SER A 202 17.19 18.31 7.54
C SER A 202 17.44 19.65 8.24
N SER A 203 17.38 19.74 9.59
CA SER A 203 17.56 20.97 10.35
C SER A 203 19.00 21.25 10.79
N GLU A 204 19.83 20.23 10.97
CA GLU A 204 21.18 20.39 11.51
C GLU A 204 22.24 20.76 10.45
N GLU A 205 22.04 20.37 9.18
CA GLU A 205 22.96 20.66 8.06
C GLU A 205 22.64 21.93 7.28
N SER A 206 21.50 22.60 7.55
CA SER A 206 21.00 23.74 6.74
C SER A 206 21.62 25.10 7.09
N SER A 207 22.57 25.20 8.00
CA SER A 207 23.07 26.48 8.53
C SER A 207 24.13 27.17 7.68
N GLY A 208 24.40 26.75 6.46
CA GLY A 208 25.48 27.32 5.66
C GLY A 208 25.26 27.58 4.17
N GLU A 209 24.32 26.94 3.53
CA GLU A 209 24.06 27.12 2.09
C GLU A 209 22.63 27.60 1.81
N LYS A 210 22.51 28.60 0.93
CA LYS A 210 21.21 29.03 0.40
C LYS A 210 20.60 27.91 -0.45
N GLY A 211 19.73 27.12 0.15
CA GLY A 211 19.08 25.97 -0.45
C GLY A 211 19.21 24.79 0.51
N GLY A 212 18.32 24.67 1.50
CA GLY A 212 18.30 23.56 2.46
C GLY A 212 18.38 22.19 1.77
N LYS A 213 18.95 21.20 2.46
CA LYS A 213 19.01 19.82 1.96
C LYS A 213 17.59 19.32 1.65
N GLU A 214 17.41 18.79 0.46
CA GLU A 214 16.12 18.24 0.04
C GLU A 214 15.73 17.08 0.94
N PRO A 215 14.49 17.04 1.47
CA PRO A 215 14.01 15.93 2.27
C PRO A 215 14.11 14.60 1.51
N ALA A 216 14.40 13.51 2.19
CA ALA A 216 14.58 12.20 1.55
C ALA A 216 13.35 11.72 0.77
N TRP A 217 12.13 12.13 1.16
CA TRP A 217 10.91 11.83 0.42
C TRP A 217 10.82 12.53 -0.94
N MET A 218 11.52 13.65 -1.13
CA MET A 218 11.48 14.42 -2.38
C MET A 218 12.04 13.62 -3.58
N LYS A 219 12.91 12.63 -3.32
CA LYS A 219 13.37 11.68 -4.34
C LYS A 219 12.23 10.93 -5.05
N PHE A 220 11.09 10.71 -4.36
CA PHE A 220 9.92 10.05 -4.97
C PHE A 220 9.21 11.01 -5.94
N LEU A 221 9.10 12.29 -5.59
CA LEU A 221 8.58 13.33 -6.47
C LEU A 221 9.48 13.48 -7.71
N ILE A 222 10.79 13.56 -7.51
CA ILE A 222 11.78 13.68 -8.59
C ILE A 222 11.65 12.51 -9.56
N ARG A 223 11.57 11.28 -9.03
CA ARG A 223 11.38 10.07 -9.83
C ARG A 223 10.06 10.07 -10.58
N ASP A 224 8.98 10.52 -9.97
CA ASP A 224 7.66 10.58 -10.62
C ASP A 224 7.65 11.60 -11.76
N VAL A 225 8.29 12.77 -11.57
CA VAL A 225 8.49 13.76 -12.62
C VAL A 225 9.31 13.19 -13.78
N GLY A 226 10.41 12.51 -13.50
CA GLY A 226 11.26 11.86 -14.51
C GLY A 226 10.48 10.82 -15.33
N ARG A 227 9.69 9.97 -14.67
CA ARG A 227 8.83 8.97 -15.33
C ARG A 227 7.77 9.62 -16.23
N GLN A 228 7.10 10.66 -15.75
CA GLN A 228 6.12 11.39 -16.56
C GLN A 228 6.77 12.10 -17.74
N ALA A 229 7.96 12.69 -17.55
CA ALA A 229 8.74 13.31 -18.63
C ALA A 229 9.13 12.28 -19.70
N GLU A 230 9.49 11.06 -19.33
CA GLU A 230 9.77 9.96 -20.23
C GLU A 230 8.54 9.59 -21.09
N GLU A 231 7.37 9.44 -20.46
CA GLU A 231 6.12 9.18 -21.18
C GLU A 231 5.79 10.28 -22.20
N PHE A 232 6.07 11.55 -21.85
CA PHE A 232 5.87 12.66 -22.79
C PHE A 232 6.92 12.69 -23.89
N LEU A 233 8.16 12.30 -23.62
CA LEU A 233 9.22 12.14 -24.61
C LEU A 233 8.85 11.14 -25.68
N ASP A 234 8.32 9.98 -25.32
CA ASP A 234 7.88 8.97 -26.28
C ASP A 234 6.87 9.55 -27.25
N GLY A 235 5.90 10.31 -26.76
CA GLY A 235 4.93 11.01 -27.60
C GLY A 235 5.55 12.11 -28.49
N LEU A 236 6.55 12.84 -27.99
CA LEU A 236 7.24 13.87 -28.76
C LEU A 236 8.15 13.25 -29.84
N TYR A 237 8.79 12.11 -29.58
CA TYR A 237 9.54 11.37 -30.58
C TYR A 237 8.63 10.84 -31.69
N GLU A 238 7.48 10.22 -31.36
CA GLU A 238 6.46 9.81 -32.33
C GLU A 238 6.02 11.01 -33.20
N ALA A 239 5.78 12.16 -32.56
CA ALA A 239 5.39 13.39 -33.28
C ALA A 239 6.52 13.88 -34.22
N ALA A 240 7.78 13.73 -33.83
CA ALA A 240 8.94 14.13 -34.62
C ALA A 240 9.15 13.18 -35.82
N GLU A 241 8.94 11.87 -35.62
CA GLU A 241 8.97 10.88 -36.68
C GLU A 241 7.89 11.15 -37.75
N LEU A 242 6.64 11.38 -37.31
CA LEU A 242 5.54 11.77 -38.18
C LEU A 242 5.85 13.07 -38.94
N ALA A 243 6.51 14.02 -38.30
CA ALA A 243 6.88 15.27 -38.93
C ALA A 243 8.01 15.11 -39.99
N ALA A 244 8.84 14.10 -39.87
CA ALA A 244 9.96 13.84 -40.77
C ALA A 244 9.56 13.10 -42.05
N GLU A 245 8.37 12.48 -42.14
CA GLU A 245 7.89 11.78 -43.31
C GLU A 245 7.63 12.75 -44.48
N GLU A 246 7.67 12.22 -45.73
CA GLU A 246 7.50 13.01 -46.96
C GLU A 246 6.18 13.77 -47.01
N ASP A 247 5.10 13.15 -46.52
CA ASP A 247 3.75 13.71 -46.39
C ASP A 247 3.44 14.19 -45.01
N GLY A 248 4.45 14.28 -44.12
CA GLY A 248 4.34 14.75 -42.72
C GLY A 248 4.37 16.29 -42.61
N PRO A 249 4.04 16.80 -41.40
CA PRO A 249 4.08 18.25 -41.12
C PRO A 249 5.52 18.72 -40.84
N GLN A 250 6.42 18.68 -41.81
CA GLN A 250 7.87 18.98 -41.67
C GLN A 250 8.15 20.35 -41.01
N ALA A 251 7.23 21.31 -41.15
CA ALA A 251 7.34 22.60 -40.49
C ALA A 251 7.29 22.53 -38.92
N TYR A 252 6.90 21.39 -38.35
CA TYR A 252 6.88 21.18 -36.90
C TYR A 252 8.25 20.74 -36.36
N ALA A 253 9.11 20.15 -37.19
CA ALA A 253 10.37 19.52 -36.76
C ALA A 253 11.27 20.41 -35.90
N PRO A 254 11.51 21.72 -36.22
CA PRO A 254 12.36 22.55 -35.37
C PRO A 254 11.81 22.74 -33.94
N MET A 255 10.49 22.92 -33.80
CA MET A 255 9.84 23.12 -32.53
C MET A 255 9.76 21.84 -31.72
N LEU A 256 9.51 20.70 -32.37
CA LEU A 256 9.54 19.39 -31.71
C LEU A 256 10.94 19.08 -31.19
N ALA A 257 12.00 19.41 -31.94
CA ALA A 257 13.37 19.23 -31.49
C ALA A 257 13.74 20.10 -30.27
N GLU A 258 13.19 21.32 -30.18
CA GLU A 258 13.36 22.17 -29.00
C GLU A 258 12.58 21.60 -27.79
N ASP A 259 11.33 21.18 -27.99
CA ASP A 259 10.51 20.59 -26.94
C ASP A 259 11.12 19.28 -26.42
N ILE A 260 11.66 18.44 -27.30
CA ILE A 260 12.35 17.19 -26.92
C ILE A 260 13.57 17.50 -26.05
N ARG A 261 14.47 18.40 -26.49
CA ARG A 261 15.67 18.73 -25.69
C ARG A 261 15.32 19.27 -24.32
N ALA A 262 14.32 20.13 -24.22
CA ALA A 262 13.90 20.68 -22.94
C ALA A 262 13.26 19.60 -22.04
N MET A 263 12.56 18.63 -22.63
CA MET A 263 11.98 17.52 -21.90
C MET A 263 13.05 16.50 -21.45
N GLU A 264 14.10 16.26 -22.25
CA GLU A 264 15.27 15.45 -21.86
C GLU A 264 15.97 16.05 -20.63
N ILE A 265 16.14 17.37 -20.58
CA ILE A 265 16.72 18.06 -19.40
C ILE A 265 15.82 17.83 -18.17
N LEU A 266 14.50 17.91 -18.31
CA LEU A 266 13.57 17.67 -17.22
C LEU A 266 13.61 16.20 -16.75
N LYS A 267 13.72 15.24 -17.67
CA LYS A 267 13.83 13.82 -17.36
C LYS A 267 15.08 13.50 -16.52
N GLU A 268 16.20 14.15 -16.81
CA GLU A 268 17.48 13.93 -16.13
C GLU A 268 17.64 14.76 -14.84
N ALA A 269 16.61 15.52 -14.41
CA ALA A 269 16.65 16.31 -13.19
C ALA A 269 16.82 15.41 -11.94
N GLU A 270 17.79 15.73 -11.12
CA GLU A 270 18.11 15.01 -9.87
C GLU A 270 17.68 15.79 -8.61
N THR A 271 17.34 17.08 -8.77
CA THR A 271 16.95 17.97 -7.68
C THR A 271 15.62 18.67 -7.99
N TYR A 272 14.92 19.09 -6.93
CA TYR A 272 13.68 19.87 -7.08
C TYR A 272 13.90 21.20 -7.80
N ARG A 273 15.07 21.83 -7.59
CA ARG A 273 15.45 23.07 -8.28
C ARG A 273 15.63 22.83 -9.78
N GLU A 274 16.29 21.77 -10.17
CA GLU A 274 16.45 21.38 -11.59
C GLU A 274 15.10 21.07 -12.24
N ILE A 275 14.14 20.46 -11.52
CA ILE A 275 12.77 20.28 -12.00
C ILE A 275 12.11 21.62 -12.25
N ALA A 276 12.23 22.55 -11.31
CA ALA A 276 11.64 23.88 -11.46
C ALA A 276 12.21 24.64 -12.66
N ASP A 277 13.54 24.61 -12.83
CA ASP A 277 14.24 25.22 -13.96
C ASP A 277 13.90 24.53 -15.28
N GLY A 278 13.84 23.19 -15.30
CA GLY A 278 13.43 22.39 -16.46
C GLY A 278 12.02 22.71 -16.92
N ILE A 279 11.05 22.75 -15.99
CA ILE A 279 9.67 23.14 -16.30
C ILE A 279 9.58 24.59 -16.77
N ALA A 280 10.35 25.51 -16.19
CA ALA A 280 10.41 26.90 -16.61
C ALA A 280 11.03 27.06 -18.01
N GLY A 281 11.95 26.18 -18.37
CA GLY A 281 12.59 26.11 -19.69
C GLY A 281 11.68 25.62 -20.81
N LEU A 282 10.65 24.83 -20.49
CA LEU A 282 9.69 24.27 -21.46
C LEU A 282 8.72 25.34 -21.97
N LYS A 283 9.07 25.95 -23.10
CA LYS A 283 8.28 27.00 -23.78
C LYS A 283 7.61 26.45 -25.03
N PHE A 284 6.49 25.75 -24.88
CA PHE A 284 5.71 25.25 -26.01
C PHE A 284 5.20 26.41 -26.88
N GLY A 285 6.03 26.84 -27.84
CA GLY A 285 5.69 27.88 -28.82
C GLY A 285 4.51 27.45 -29.72
N ARG A 286 3.98 28.41 -30.52
CA ARG A 286 2.92 28.13 -31.47
C ARG A 286 3.48 27.28 -32.61
N LEU A 287 2.83 26.15 -32.95
CA LEU A 287 3.19 25.34 -34.12
C LEU A 287 3.16 26.19 -35.40
N ALA A 288 4.16 25.97 -36.25
CA ALA A 288 4.25 26.64 -37.52
C ALA A 288 3.05 26.32 -38.43
N ALA A 289 2.64 27.29 -39.25
CA ALA A 289 1.56 27.05 -40.19
C ALA A 289 2.05 26.09 -41.29
N VAL A 290 1.44 24.93 -41.38
CA VAL A 290 1.70 23.97 -42.45
C VAL A 290 0.90 24.40 -43.69
N ARG A 291 1.58 24.77 -44.75
CA ARG A 291 1.01 25.15 -46.04
C ARG A 291 1.45 24.14 -47.11
N GLY A 292 0.50 23.51 -47.79
CA GLY A 292 0.77 22.57 -48.88
C GLY A 292 -0.35 21.54 -49.03
N LYS A 293 -0.62 21.12 -50.27
CA LYS A 293 -1.62 20.10 -50.58
C LYS A 293 -1.09 18.66 -50.40
N GLN A 294 0.19 18.52 -50.02
CA GLN A 294 0.89 17.24 -49.93
C GLN A 294 1.00 16.69 -48.50
N VAL A 295 0.53 17.44 -47.51
CA VAL A 295 0.62 17.01 -46.09
C VAL A 295 -0.62 16.23 -45.72
N ASP A 296 -0.41 15.01 -45.20
CA ASP A 296 -1.47 14.16 -44.66
C ASP A 296 -2.13 14.83 -43.45
N PRO A 297 -3.46 15.08 -43.49
CA PRO A 297 -4.19 15.69 -42.36
C PRO A 297 -4.13 14.85 -41.11
N GLU A 298 -4.16 13.52 -41.16
CA GLU A 298 -4.15 12.62 -40.01
C GLU A 298 -2.79 12.69 -39.30
N LYS A 299 -1.69 12.63 -40.03
CA LYS A 299 -0.33 12.77 -39.48
C LYS A 299 -0.14 14.15 -38.79
N LYS A 300 -0.63 15.20 -39.44
CA LYS A 300 -0.58 16.54 -38.87
C LYS A 300 -1.37 16.66 -37.58
N GLU A 301 -2.58 16.11 -37.53
CA GLU A 301 -3.44 16.12 -36.36
C GLU A 301 -2.84 15.27 -35.23
N ARG A 302 -2.33 14.08 -35.54
CA ARG A 302 -1.68 13.19 -34.60
C ARG A 302 -0.44 13.81 -33.97
N ALA A 303 0.47 14.37 -34.76
CA ALA A 303 1.67 15.05 -34.24
C ALA A 303 1.31 16.26 -33.34
N ALA A 304 0.30 17.03 -33.73
CA ALA A 304 -0.17 18.13 -32.90
C ALA A 304 -0.82 17.66 -31.59
N ALA A 305 -1.59 16.57 -31.62
CA ALA A 305 -2.23 15.99 -30.46
C ALA A 305 -1.20 15.45 -29.44
N LEU A 306 -0.18 14.73 -29.89
CA LEU A 306 0.90 14.21 -29.04
C LEU A 306 1.66 15.34 -28.35
N ARG A 307 2.03 16.40 -29.11
CA ARG A 307 2.67 17.58 -28.55
C ARG A 307 1.78 18.32 -27.54
N ASN A 308 0.48 18.44 -27.81
CA ASN A 308 -0.46 19.08 -26.91
C ASN A 308 -0.65 18.25 -25.62
N ALA A 309 -0.63 16.93 -25.70
CA ALA A 309 -0.67 16.06 -24.55
C ALA A 309 0.53 16.31 -23.60
N ALA A 310 1.75 16.40 -24.17
CA ALA A 310 2.95 16.77 -23.40
C ALA A 310 2.82 18.16 -22.77
N LYS A 311 2.38 19.16 -23.54
CA LYS A 311 2.17 20.53 -23.04
C LYS A 311 1.17 20.59 -21.89
N ASP A 312 0.04 19.91 -22.01
CA ASP A 312 -1.00 19.89 -20.97
C ASP A 312 -0.55 19.09 -19.75
N GLY A 313 0.23 18.03 -19.96
CA GLY A 313 0.88 17.27 -18.89
C GLY A 313 1.84 18.15 -18.07
N ILE A 314 2.74 18.88 -18.72
CA ILE A 314 3.65 19.82 -18.05
C ILE A 314 2.90 20.92 -17.30
N LYS A 315 1.80 21.42 -17.86
CA LYS A 315 0.97 22.41 -17.16
C LYS A 315 0.35 21.83 -15.87
N LYS A 316 -0.11 20.60 -15.91
CA LYS A 316 -0.63 19.89 -14.71
C LYS A 316 0.48 19.63 -13.70
N MET A 317 1.63 19.17 -14.16
CA MET A 317 2.81 18.93 -13.34
C MET A 317 3.26 20.21 -12.62
N LYS A 318 3.34 21.33 -13.35
CA LYS A 318 3.65 22.63 -12.76
C LYS A 318 2.66 23.06 -11.69
N ALA A 319 1.37 22.88 -11.92
CA ALA A 319 0.33 23.24 -10.95
C ALA A 319 0.37 22.35 -9.69
N LEU A 320 0.76 21.09 -9.84
CA LEU A 320 0.82 20.13 -8.74
C LEU A 320 2.09 20.26 -7.91
N TYR A 321 3.25 20.37 -8.56
CA TYR A 321 4.55 20.26 -7.90
C TYR A 321 5.29 21.60 -7.70
N LEU A 322 4.87 22.67 -8.37
CA LEU A 322 5.50 23.98 -8.28
C LEU A 322 4.47 25.07 -7.95
N PRO A 323 3.88 25.07 -6.75
CA PRO A 323 2.86 26.05 -6.36
C PRO A 323 3.41 27.48 -6.20
N GLY A 324 4.73 27.61 -6.07
CA GLY A 324 5.43 28.90 -5.92
C GLY A 324 6.85 28.85 -6.49
N ASP A 325 7.65 29.83 -6.15
CA ASP A 325 9.10 29.77 -6.41
C ASP A 325 9.76 28.78 -5.41
N VAL A 326 10.91 28.26 -5.81
CA VAL A 326 11.60 27.17 -5.06
C VAL A 326 11.95 27.58 -3.63
N ASP A 327 12.45 28.81 -3.44
CA ASP A 327 12.88 29.28 -2.12
C ASP A 327 11.67 29.48 -1.18
N SER A 328 10.53 29.95 -1.72
CA SER A 328 9.26 30.02 -0.99
C SER A 328 8.78 28.63 -0.56
N VAL A 329 8.82 27.65 -1.46
CA VAL A 329 8.41 26.26 -1.14
C VAL A 329 9.24 25.68 0.00
N PHE A 330 10.57 25.86 -0.03
CA PHE A 330 11.43 25.39 1.07
C PHE A 330 11.17 26.15 2.37
N SER A 331 10.93 27.45 2.32
CA SER A 331 10.55 28.25 3.49
C SER A 331 9.25 27.78 4.13
N ASP A 332 8.24 27.49 3.30
CA ASP A 332 6.94 26.97 3.76
C ASP A 332 7.09 25.55 4.37
N MET A 333 7.93 24.71 3.76
CA MET A 333 8.26 23.40 4.30
C MET A 333 8.93 23.49 5.67
N ASP A 334 9.88 24.41 5.84
CA ASP A 334 10.55 24.63 7.13
C ASP A 334 9.56 25.12 8.19
N ALA A 335 8.66 26.01 7.85
CA ALA A 335 7.61 26.50 8.75
C ALA A 335 6.64 25.37 9.17
N CYS A 336 6.38 24.40 8.31
CA CYS A 336 5.51 23.27 8.60
C CYS A 336 6.17 22.17 9.47
N ARG A 337 7.50 22.13 9.59
CA ARG A 337 8.21 21.04 10.30
C ARG A 337 7.79 20.91 11.76
N GLY A 338 7.75 22.02 12.50
CA GLY A 338 7.34 22.04 13.90
C GLY A 338 5.93 21.47 14.12
N PRO A 339 4.92 22.03 13.42
CA PRO A 339 3.55 21.51 13.48
C PRO A 339 3.41 20.04 13.05
N ILE A 340 4.11 19.59 12.01
CA ILE A 340 4.07 18.19 11.57
C ILE A 340 4.72 17.27 12.60
N ARG A 341 5.84 17.69 13.19
CA ARG A 341 6.48 16.92 14.27
C ARG A 341 5.56 16.74 15.46
N MET A 342 4.88 17.82 15.88
CA MET A 342 3.89 17.76 16.94
C MET A 342 2.74 16.82 16.60
N LEU A 343 2.26 16.84 15.36
CA LEU A 343 1.23 15.92 14.87
C LEU A 343 1.66 14.44 14.99
N LEU A 344 2.92 14.13 14.64
CA LEU A 344 3.48 12.78 14.76
C LEU A 344 3.61 12.37 16.24
N GLU A 345 4.07 13.27 17.11
CA GLU A 345 4.15 13.05 18.56
C GLU A 345 2.76 12.76 19.15
N LEU A 346 1.74 13.52 18.78
CA LEU A 346 0.36 13.32 19.22
C LEU A 346 -0.24 11.99 18.69
N ALA A 347 0.06 11.62 17.46
CA ALA A 347 -0.40 10.35 16.90
C ALA A 347 0.26 9.14 17.60
N GLU A 348 1.53 9.24 17.96
CA GLU A 348 2.27 8.23 18.72
C GLU A 348 1.71 8.09 20.13
N GLU A 349 1.50 9.22 20.84
CA GLU A 349 0.96 9.22 22.19
C GLU A 349 -0.50 8.74 22.21
N PHE A 350 -1.31 9.14 21.23
CA PHE A 350 -2.66 8.61 21.06
C PHE A 350 -2.64 7.09 20.90
N SER A 351 -1.75 6.57 20.06
CA SER A 351 -1.61 5.12 19.85
C SER A 351 -1.30 4.38 21.14
N ALA A 352 -0.38 4.89 21.95
CA ALA A 352 0.00 4.30 23.23
C ALA A 352 -1.18 4.31 24.23
N ARG A 353 -1.83 5.46 24.42
CA ARG A 353 -2.96 5.60 25.33
C ARG A 353 -4.18 4.77 24.90
N PHE A 354 -4.43 4.70 23.60
CA PHE A 354 -5.53 3.88 23.08
C PHE A 354 -5.28 2.40 23.30
N GLN A 355 -4.03 1.96 23.18
CA GLN A 355 -3.65 0.59 23.48
C GLN A 355 -3.81 0.28 24.97
N GLU A 356 -3.34 1.16 25.87
CA GLU A 356 -3.49 1.05 27.32
C GLU A 356 -4.97 0.99 27.71
N ALA A 357 -5.79 1.86 27.16
CA ALA A 357 -7.24 1.89 27.43
C ALA A 357 -7.96 0.61 26.95
N LYS A 358 -7.49 -0.03 25.88
CA LYS A 358 -7.98 -1.35 25.46
C LYS A 358 -7.56 -2.44 26.45
N GLU A 359 -6.30 -2.43 26.88
CA GLU A 359 -5.76 -3.40 27.84
C GLU A 359 -6.49 -3.33 29.19
N GLU A 360 -6.74 -2.14 29.72
CA GLU A 360 -7.53 -1.94 30.96
C GLU A 360 -8.94 -2.52 30.88
N LYS A 361 -9.53 -2.55 29.69
CA LYS A 361 -10.88 -3.09 29.44
C LYS A 361 -10.85 -4.55 28.95
N ASN A 362 -9.68 -5.18 28.89
CA ASN A 362 -9.48 -6.52 28.32
C ASN A 362 -10.01 -6.65 26.90
N LEU A 363 -9.76 -5.62 26.07
CA LEU A 363 -10.20 -5.53 24.67
C LEU A 363 -9.04 -5.74 23.71
N VAL A 364 -9.34 -6.43 22.62
CA VAL A 364 -8.52 -6.45 21.39
C VAL A 364 -9.35 -5.97 20.21
N ASP A 365 -8.73 -5.38 19.23
CA ASP A 365 -9.37 -4.99 17.98
C ASP A 365 -8.79 -5.77 16.79
N PHE A 366 -9.47 -5.73 15.67
CA PHE A 366 -9.01 -6.42 14.45
C PHE A 366 -7.68 -5.89 13.90
N LEU A 367 -7.34 -4.63 14.15
CA LEU A 367 -6.05 -4.06 13.74
C LEU A 367 -4.91 -4.48 14.69
N GLY A 368 -5.21 -4.62 15.98
CA GLY A 368 -4.24 -5.05 17.00
C GLY A 368 -3.98 -6.55 16.98
N THR A 369 -4.98 -7.36 16.63
CA THR A 369 -4.88 -8.84 16.67
C THR A 369 -3.71 -9.39 15.82
N PRO A 370 -3.51 -9.02 14.55
CA PRO A 370 -2.37 -9.50 13.77
C PRO A 370 -1.03 -9.01 14.31
N ARG A 371 -0.97 -7.81 14.89
CA ARG A 371 0.25 -7.23 15.43
C ARG A 371 0.70 -7.87 16.71
N LEU A 372 -0.21 -8.04 17.67
CA LEU A 372 0.10 -8.78 18.89
C LEU A 372 0.66 -10.16 18.55
N THR A 373 0.14 -10.78 17.49
CA THR A 373 0.65 -12.05 16.98
C THR A 373 2.08 -11.90 16.44
N GLN A 374 2.36 -10.85 15.70
CA GLN A 374 3.66 -10.62 15.06
C GLN A 374 4.74 -10.17 16.04
N ASP A 375 4.41 -9.23 16.94
CA ASP A 375 5.39 -8.56 17.80
C ASP A 375 5.79 -9.40 19.02
N ARG A 376 4.90 -10.28 19.50
CA ARG A 376 5.07 -10.94 20.78
C ARG A 376 5.13 -12.47 20.72
N ILE A 377 4.67 -13.09 19.62
CA ILE A 377 4.80 -14.54 19.45
C ILE A 377 6.18 -14.87 18.91
N PRO A 378 6.93 -15.77 19.55
CA PRO A 378 8.27 -16.14 19.11
C PRO A 378 8.28 -16.65 17.68
N GLU A 379 9.24 -16.18 16.88
CA GLU A 379 9.37 -16.52 15.45
C GLU A 379 9.37 -18.04 15.20
N LYS A 380 9.95 -18.82 16.12
CA LYS A 380 9.95 -20.30 16.07
C LYS A 380 8.54 -20.91 16.05
N ASP A 381 7.57 -20.27 16.72
CA ASP A 381 6.19 -20.75 16.81
C ASP A 381 5.36 -20.26 15.61
N LEU A 382 5.71 -19.09 15.05
CA LEU A 382 5.19 -18.58 13.77
C LEU A 382 5.73 -19.35 12.56
N VAL A 383 7.02 -19.72 12.57
CA VAL A 383 7.67 -20.46 11.47
C VAL A 383 7.05 -21.85 11.31
N GLY A 384 6.61 -22.49 12.40
CA GLY A 384 5.84 -23.74 12.34
C GLY A 384 4.52 -23.59 11.58
N VAL A 385 3.90 -22.41 11.62
CA VAL A 385 2.65 -22.09 10.91
C VAL A 385 2.92 -21.71 9.44
N VAL A 386 3.94 -20.92 9.17
CA VAL A 386 4.28 -20.45 7.81
C VAL A 386 4.93 -21.56 6.97
N ASN A 387 5.74 -22.43 7.56
CA ASN A 387 6.32 -23.58 6.86
C ASN A 387 5.29 -24.68 6.52
N GLY A 388 4.13 -24.67 7.17
CA GLY A 388 2.97 -25.48 6.75
C GLY A 388 2.26 -24.93 5.50
N LEU A 389 2.58 -23.70 5.07
CA LEU A 389 2.07 -23.06 3.85
C LEU A 389 3.02 -23.21 2.65
N ALA A 390 4.21 -23.74 2.86
CA ALA A 390 5.22 -23.91 1.81
C ALA A 390 5.02 -25.19 0.99
#